data_a0b87cc9786ed0d647006b99380621e4
#
_entry.id   a0b87cc9786ed0d647006b99380621e4
#
_cell.length_a   1.000
_cell.length_b   1.000
_cell.length_c   1.000
_cell.angle_alpha   90.00
_cell.angle_beta   90.00
_cell.angle_gamma   90.00
#
_symmetry.space_group_name_H-M   'P 1'
#
loop_
_entity.id
_entity.type
_entity.pdbx_description
1 polymer ?
#
loop_
_entity_poly.entity_id
_entity_poly.type
_entity_poly.pdbx_seq_one_letter_code
_entity_poly.pdbx_strand_id
1 'polypeptide(L)'
;DDIRAGNPPSNPELLERMTNDFIASGFDTRKLMRLIATSRVYQHSVETNKWNEDDDVNFSHSLARRLPAETLFDAIHKAAGSMTRLPGQRPGSRAVELPGPEVKLGDNFLDLFGRPPRESACECERGSGMSLGQALNLVNGPTFAGAINDPDNRILELANTEKDDRKLIEEMFLSFLCRPPTKAETDALAPSLDPKIGLNADALSPGDRAELDKRFVAWQKAQGTSSWDVPEVKATRSSGG
;
A
#
# COMPACT_ATOMS: atom_id res chain seq x y z
N ASP A 1 1.18 25.26 2.09
CA ASP A 1 0.30 24.63 3.06
C ASP A 1 -0.52 25.63 3.82
N ASP A 2 0.08 26.65 4.34
CA ASP A 2 -0.54 27.59 5.25
C ASP A 2 -0.91 28.87 4.50
N ILE A 3 -2.20 29.21 4.44
CA ILE A 3 -2.69 30.40 3.74
C ILE A 3 -2.47 31.60 4.64
N ARG A 4 -1.39 32.34 4.38
CA ARG A 4 -1.01 33.57 5.14
C ARG A 4 -0.25 34.56 4.25
N ALA A 5 -0.14 35.79 4.70
CA ALA A 5 0.53 36.86 3.96
C ALA A 5 1.99 36.52 3.58
N GLY A 6 2.71 35.76 4.40
CA GLY A 6 4.08 35.34 4.13
C GLY A 6 4.19 34.10 3.20
N ASN A 7 3.08 33.52 2.77
CA ASN A 7 3.03 32.36 1.87
C ASN A 7 1.97 32.64 0.77
N PRO A 8 2.27 33.48 -0.21
CA PRO A 8 1.32 33.82 -1.27
C PRO A 8 1.04 32.61 -2.17
N PRO A 9 -0.15 32.54 -2.78
CA PRO A 9 -0.49 31.45 -3.69
C PRO A 9 0.40 31.47 -4.93
N SER A 10 0.79 30.30 -5.43
CA SER A 10 1.56 30.17 -6.68
C SER A 10 0.74 30.59 -7.92
N ASN A 11 -0.59 30.50 -7.84
CA ASN A 11 -1.51 30.93 -8.88
C ASN A 11 -2.68 31.72 -8.27
N PRO A 12 -2.52 33.05 -8.08
CA PRO A 12 -3.53 33.89 -7.43
C PRO A 12 -4.84 33.98 -8.22
N GLU A 13 -4.79 33.99 -9.55
CA GLU A 13 -5.99 34.06 -10.40
C GLU A 13 -6.85 32.80 -10.25
N LEU A 14 -6.22 31.63 -10.16
CA LEU A 14 -6.93 30.39 -9.91
C LEU A 14 -7.60 30.41 -8.54
N LEU A 15 -6.87 30.85 -7.51
CA LEU A 15 -7.42 30.95 -6.15
C LEU A 15 -8.61 31.90 -6.09
N GLU A 16 -8.50 33.07 -6.73
CA GLU A 16 -9.60 34.04 -6.80
C GLU A 16 -10.83 33.48 -7.50
N ARG A 17 -10.64 32.81 -8.64
CA ARG A 17 -11.74 32.15 -9.37
C ARG A 17 -12.42 31.08 -8.53
N MET A 18 -11.64 30.21 -7.91
CA MET A 18 -12.18 29.14 -7.05
C MET A 18 -12.93 29.73 -5.85
N THR A 19 -12.43 30.82 -5.26
CA THR A 19 -13.08 31.54 -4.17
C THR A 19 -14.43 32.09 -4.60
N ASN A 20 -14.48 32.77 -5.75
CA ASN A 20 -15.72 33.32 -6.30
C ASN A 20 -16.76 32.23 -6.61
N ASP A 21 -16.33 31.11 -7.21
CA ASP A 21 -17.20 29.97 -7.49
C ASP A 21 -17.70 29.32 -6.19
N PHE A 22 -16.86 29.26 -5.16
CA PHE A 22 -17.24 28.71 -3.85
C PHE A 22 -18.29 29.59 -3.14
N ILE A 23 -18.09 30.90 -3.14
CA ILE A 23 -19.07 31.88 -2.60
C ILE A 23 -20.39 31.78 -3.38
N ALA A 24 -20.32 31.80 -4.72
CA ALA A 24 -21.50 31.73 -5.58
C ALA A 24 -22.28 30.40 -5.41
N SER A 25 -21.62 29.34 -4.99
CA SER A 25 -22.25 28.05 -4.68
C SER A 25 -22.92 27.99 -3.30
N GLY A 26 -22.85 29.03 -2.50
CA GLY A 26 -23.31 29.04 -1.11
C GLY A 26 -22.41 28.22 -0.19
N PHE A 27 -21.09 28.25 -0.43
CA PHE A 27 -20.07 27.52 0.34
C PHE A 27 -20.23 25.98 0.27
N ASP A 28 -20.68 25.46 -0.88
CA ASP A 28 -20.80 24.01 -1.11
C ASP A 28 -19.42 23.37 -1.30
N THR A 29 -18.90 22.75 -0.24
CA THR A 29 -17.61 22.07 -0.23
C THR A 29 -17.58 20.87 -1.18
N ARG A 30 -18.69 20.14 -1.34
CA ARG A 30 -18.77 18.99 -2.25
C ARG A 30 -18.65 19.40 -3.71
N LYS A 31 -19.27 20.53 -4.05
CA LYS A 31 -19.15 21.11 -5.38
C LYS A 31 -17.73 21.55 -5.67
N LEU A 32 -17.05 22.19 -4.71
CA LEU A 32 -15.64 22.59 -4.82
C LEU A 32 -14.73 21.35 -5.00
N MET A 33 -14.90 20.32 -4.15
CA MET A 33 -14.13 19.07 -4.28
C MET A 33 -14.34 18.41 -5.64
N ARG A 34 -15.58 18.40 -6.13
CA ARG A 34 -15.89 17.85 -7.47
C ARG A 34 -15.20 18.67 -8.57
N LEU A 35 -15.24 20.00 -8.49
CA LEU A 35 -14.59 20.89 -9.44
C LEU A 35 -13.07 20.60 -9.51
N ILE A 36 -12.42 20.44 -8.37
CA ILE A 36 -10.98 20.11 -8.29
C ILE A 36 -10.74 18.73 -8.89
N ALA A 37 -11.44 17.70 -8.42
CA ALA A 37 -11.22 16.30 -8.82
C ALA A 37 -11.51 16.04 -10.30
N THR A 38 -12.42 16.80 -10.93
CA THR A 38 -12.73 16.71 -12.35
C THR A 38 -11.90 17.66 -13.24
N SER A 39 -11.03 18.47 -12.64
CA SER A 39 -10.15 19.36 -13.40
C SER A 39 -9.09 18.55 -14.17
N ARG A 40 -8.69 19.04 -15.33
CA ARG A 40 -7.64 18.41 -16.15
C ARG A 40 -6.32 18.29 -15.39
N VAL A 41 -5.97 19.29 -14.60
CA VAL A 41 -4.73 19.31 -13.81
C VAL A 41 -4.71 18.16 -12.79
N TYR A 42 -5.81 17.95 -12.08
CA TYR A 42 -5.90 16.85 -11.10
C TYR A 42 -5.86 15.47 -11.76
N GLN A 43 -6.29 15.35 -13.00
CA GLN A 43 -6.34 14.11 -13.77
C GLN A 43 -5.10 13.84 -14.61
N HIS A 44 -4.05 14.65 -14.49
CA HIS A 44 -2.79 14.37 -15.16
C HIS A 44 -2.18 13.04 -14.68
N SER A 45 -1.54 12.33 -15.61
CA SER A 45 -0.72 11.15 -15.29
C SER A 45 0.51 11.54 -14.45
N VAL A 46 1.05 10.59 -13.74
CA VAL A 46 2.38 10.68 -13.10
C VAL A 46 3.51 10.46 -14.11
N GLU A 47 3.19 10.00 -15.33
CA GLU A 47 4.17 9.83 -16.39
C GLU A 47 4.68 11.20 -16.87
N THR A 48 5.99 11.31 -16.94
CA THR A 48 6.69 12.52 -17.40
C THR A 48 7.26 12.33 -18.78
N ASN A 49 7.69 13.43 -19.38
CA ASN A 49 8.46 13.46 -20.60
C ASN A 49 9.64 14.43 -20.44
N LYS A 50 10.55 14.45 -21.41
CA LYS A 50 11.78 15.27 -21.36
C LYS A 50 11.57 16.79 -21.14
N TRP A 51 10.31 17.27 -21.21
CA TRP A 51 10.01 18.68 -21.07
C TRP A 51 9.41 19.04 -19.71
N ASN A 52 8.96 18.05 -18.95
CA ASN A 52 8.27 18.28 -17.67
C ASN A 52 8.74 17.32 -16.56
N GLU A 53 9.84 16.60 -16.76
CA GLU A 53 10.35 15.68 -15.74
C GLU A 53 10.85 16.38 -14.48
N ASP A 54 11.28 17.67 -14.60
CA ASP A 54 11.75 18.51 -13.51
C ASP A 54 10.67 19.47 -12.97
N ASP A 55 9.42 19.36 -13.47
CA ASP A 55 8.35 20.27 -13.06
C ASP A 55 7.61 19.77 -11.82
N ASP A 56 7.91 20.37 -10.68
CA ASP A 56 7.22 20.13 -9.40
C ASP A 56 6.34 21.34 -8.97
N VAL A 57 6.27 22.41 -9.77
CA VAL A 57 5.62 23.66 -9.41
C VAL A 57 4.44 24.01 -10.32
N ASN A 58 4.55 23.75 -11.63
CA ASN A 58 3.56 24.22 -12.62
C ASN A 58 2.43 23.20 -12.86
N PHE A 59 2.45 22.06 -12.17
CA PHE A 59 1.41 21.00 -12.27
C PHE A 59 1.24 20.44 -13.68
N SER A 60 2.30 20.36 -14.49
CA SER A 60 2.27 19.79 -15.83
C SER A 60 2.13 18.26 -15.86
N HIS A 61 2.34 17.61 -14.72
CA HIS A 61 2.05 16.20 -14.44
C HIS A 61 1.64 16.05 -12.98
N SER A 62 1.10 14.89 -12.60
CA SER A 62 0.82 14.58 -11.21
C SER A 62 2.08 14.10 -10.50
N LEU A 63 2.34 14.66 -9.32
CA LEU A 63 3.41 14.16 -8.46
C LEU A 63 2.97 12.88 -7.76
N ALA A 64 3.75 11.81 -7.90
CA ALA A 64 3.49 10.58 -7.18
C ALA A 64 3.63 10.81 -5.66
N ARG A 65 2.56 10.53 -4.93
CA ARG A 65 2.51 10.67 -3.46
C ARG A 65 2.12 9.34 -2.83
N ARG A 66 2.69 9.09 -1.66
CA ARG A 66 2.28 7.93 -0.86
C ARG A 66 0.90 8.19 -0.24
N LEU A 67 0.15 7.10 -0.06
CA LEU A 67 -1.07 7.18 0.72
C LEU A 67 -0.75 7.58 2.16
N PRO A 68 -1.59 8.40 2.81
CA PRO A 68 -1.55 8.58 4.25
C PRO A 68 -1.61 7.24 4.98
N ALA A 69 -0.93 7.13 6.12
CA ALA A 69 -0.82 5.90 6.89
C ALA A 69 -2.18 5.25 7.18
N GLU A 70 -3.14 6.07 7.59
CA GLU A 70 -4.50 5.65 7.90
C GLU A 70 -5.22 5.12 6.66
N THR A 71 -5.08 5.83 5.53
CA THR A 71 -5.68 5.41 4.25
C THR A 71 -5.03 4.13 3.74
N LEU A 72 -3.71 3.98 3.88
CA LEU A 72 -2.99 2.77 3.49
C LEU A 72 -3.44 1.57 4.33
N PHE A 73 -3.56 1.74 5.64
CA PHE A 73 -4.08 0.71 6.55
C PHE A 73 -5.48 0.24 6.13
N ASP A 74 -6.40 1.19 5.94
CA ASP A 74 -7.77 0.89 5.55
C ASP A 74 -7.85 0.24 4.15
N ALA A 75 -6.98 0.67 3.22
CA ALA A 75 -6.89 0.10 1.87
C ALA A 75 -6.43 -1.37 1.89
N ILE A 76 -5.43 -1.71 2.72
CA ILE A 76 -4.95 -3.09 2.90
C ILE A 76 -6.11 -3.98 3.38
N HIS A 77 -6.79 -3.59 4.44
CA HIS A 77 -7.90 -4.37 4.98
C HIS A 77 -9.08 -4.46 4.00
N LYS A 78 -9.38 -3.38 3.30
CA LYS A 78 -10.44 -3.37 2.28
C LYS A 78 -10.12 -4.26 1.09
N ALA A 79 -8.88 -4.24 0.60
CA ALA A 79 -8.45 -5.06 -0.52
C ALA A 79 -8.47 -6.56 -0.15
N ALA A 80 -7.99 -6.89 1.05
CA ALA A 80 -8.06 -8.26 1.58
C ALA A 80 -9.48 -8.70 1.95
N GLY A 81 -10.43 -7.77 2.13
CA GLY A 81 -11.75 -8.05 2.67
C GLY A 81 -11.72 -8.46 4.14
N SER A 82 -10.66 -8.13 4.85
CA SER A 82 -10.46 -8.48 6.26
C SER A 82 -11.06 -7.44 7.20
N MET A 83 -11.41 -7.88 8.41
CA MET A 83 -11.97 -6.99 9.43
C MET A 83 -10.86 -6.26 10.19
N THR A 84 -10.95 -4.93 10.25
CA THR A 84 -10.03 -4.11 11.05
C THR A 84 -10.26 -4.32 12.55
N ARG A 85 -9.17 -4.42 13.31
CA ARG A 85 -9.20 -4.56 14.79
C ARG A 85 -8.25 -3.55 15.40
N LEU A 86 -8.74 -2.32 15.54
CA LEU A 86 -7.99 -1.23 16.14
C LEU A 86 -8.15 -1.26 17.66
N PRO A 87 -7.06 -1.13 18.47
CA PRO A 87 -7.13 -1.13 19.91
C PRO A 87 -8.10 -0.10 20.46
N GLY A 88 -9.02 -0.52 21.33
CA GLY A 88 -10.03 0.36 21.93
C GLY A 88 -11.15 0.82 20.98
N GLN A 89 -11.17 0.35 19.74
CA GLN A 89 -12.21 0.67 18.76
C GLN A 89 -13.12 -0.54 18.51
N ARG A 90 -14.29 -0.29 17.92
CA ARG A 90 -15.18 -1.37 17.49
C ARG A 90 -14.54 -2.14 16.33
N PRO A 91 -14.72 -3.48 16.24
CA PRO A 91 -14.32 -4.23 15.06
C PRO A 91 -14.91 -3.61 13.79
N GLY A 92 -14.11 -3.49 12.73
CA GLY A 92 -14.52 -2.85 11.48
C GLY A 92 -14.38 -1.33 11.44
N SER A 93 -13.96 -0.67 12.54
CA SER A 93 -13.64 0.77 12.52
C SER A 93 -12.47 1.04 11.60
N ARG A 94 -12.52 2.15 10.86
CA ARG A 94 -11.44 2.55 9.94
C ARG A 94 -10.40 3.40 10.65
N ALA A 95 -9.14 3.28 10.23
CA ALA A 95 -8.06 4.07 10.80
C ALA A 95 -8.23 5.58 10.53
N VAL A 96 -8.87 5.95 9.40
CA VAL A 96 -9.20 7.36 9.10
C VAL A 96 -10.21 7.98 10.05
N GLU A 97 -10.95 7.16 10.82
CA GLU A 97 -11.95 7.59 11.79
C GLU A 97 -11.35 7.79 13.21
N LEU A 98 -10.08 7.46 13.40
CA LEU A 98 -9.42 7.60 14.69
C LEU A 98 -9.40 9.07 15.14
N PRO A 99 -9.83 9.36 16.37
CA PRO A 99 -9.92 10.74 16.87
C PRO A 99 -8.56 11.39 17.11
N GLY A 100 -7.51 10.58 17.35
CA GLY A 100 -6.19 11.08 17.70
C GLY A 100 -5.08 10.05 17.48
N PRO A 101 -3.83 10.42 17.78
CA PRO A 101 -2.65 9.57 17.59
C PRO A 101 -2.44 8.54 18.71
N GLU A 102 -3.32 8.50 19.72
CA GLU A 102 -3.16 7.69 20.92
C GLU A 102 -3.27 6.19 20.65
N VAL A 103 -4.07 5.83 19.61
CA VAL A 103 -4.23 4.43 19.22
C VAL A 103 -2.96 3.95 18.54
N LYS A 104 -2.23 3.05 19.20
CA LYS A 104 -1.01 2.43 18.69
C LYS A 104 -1.29 1.00 18.27
N LEU A 105 -0.84 0.63 17.08
CA LEU A 105 -0.80 -0.75 16.62
C LEU A 105 0.45 -1.44 17.17
N GLY A 106 0.40 -2.76 17.32
CA GLY A 106 1.52 -3.52 17.88
C GLY A 106 2.82 -3.42 17.08
N ASP A 107 2.72 -3.18 15.77
CA ASP A 107 3.85 -2.97 14.86
C ASP A 107 4.14 -1.49 14.57
N ASN A 108 3.46 -0.58 15.24
CA ASN A 108 3.53 0.87 15.01
C ASN A 108 3.30 1.28 13.53
N PHE A 109 2.52 0.50 12.78
CA PHE A 109 2.29 0.73 11.34
C PHE A 109 1.92 2.17 11.01
N LEU A 110 0.95 2.75 11.72
CA LEU A 110 0.50 4.11 11.45
C LEU A 110 1.61 5.15 11.65
N ASP A 111 2.39 5.03 12.71
CA ASP A 111 3.49 5.97 12.99
C ASP A 111 4.66 5.74 12.02
N LEU A 112 4.96 4.47 11.71
CA LEU A 112 5.99 4.09 10.74
C LEU A 112 5.69 4.67 9.35
N PHE A 113 4.42 4.69 8.94
CA PHE A 113 4.00 5.25 7.66
C PHE A 113 3.66 6.74 7.71
N GLY A 114 4.06 7.42 8.78
CA GLY A 114 4.04 8.88 8.87
C GLY A 114 2.71 9.48 9.30
N ARG A 115 1.94 8.76 10.15
CA ARG A 115 0.80 9.40 10.82
C ARG A 115 1.30 10.57 11.65
N PRO A 116 0.72 11.78 11.50
CA PRO A 116 1.16 12.95 12.24
C PRO A 116 0.84 12.81 13.74
N PRO A 117 1.68 13.36 14.64
CA PRO A 117 1.40 13.41 16.07
C PRO A 117 0.20 14.31 16.41
N ARG A 118 -0.25 15.14 15.45
CA ARG A 118 -1.35 16.10 15.61
C ARG A 118 -1.13 17.12 16.72
N GLU A 119 0.11 17.57 16.87
CA GLU A 119 0.47 18.69 17.75
C GLU A 119 -0.02 20.02 17.19
N SER A 120 -0.16 20.10 15.87
CA SER A 120 -0.74 21.24 15.16
C SER A 120 -1.80 20.79 14.13
N ALA A 121 -2.52 21.73 13.53
CA ALA A 121 -3.46 21.45 12.46
C ALA A 121 -2.78 21.29 11.08
N CYS A 122 -1.44 21.37 11.01
CA CYS A 122 -0.70 21.35 9.77
C CYS A 122 -0.45 19.90 9.27
N GLU A 123 -0.77 19.63 8.02
CA GLU A 123 -0.37 18.39 7.33
C GLU A 123 1.15 18.27 7.13
N CYS A 124 1.91 19.34 7.34
CA CYS A 124 3.37 19.34 7.27
C CYS A 124 4.04 18.43 8.34
N GLU A 125 3.33 18.06 9.41
CA GLU A 125 3.78 17.08 10.39
C GLU A 125 3.84 15.66 9.84
N ARG A 126 3.22 15.41 8.69
CA ARG A 126 3.19 14.08 8.08
C ARG A 126 4.54 13.76 7.41
N GLY A 127 5.20 12.72 7.89
CA GLY A 127 6.47 12.28 7.32
C GLY A 127 6.33 11.82 5.86
N SER A 128 7.13 12.37 4.95
CA SER A 128 7.13 12.03 3.52
C SER A 128 8.27 11.09 3.10
N GLY A 129 9.32 10.95 3.92
CA GLY A 129 10.48 10.10 3.62
C GLY A 129 10.14 8.62 3.54
N MET A 130 10.78 7.89 2.64
CA MET A 130 10.75 6.42 2.63
C MET A 130 11.85 5.86 3.55
N SER A 131 11.54 4.80 4.28
CA SER A 131 12.50 4.10 5.12
C SER A 131 12.53 2.60 4.79
N LEU A 132 13.68 1.96 5.07
CA LEU A 132 13.80 0.51 4.95
C LEU A 132 12.77 -0.21 5.84
N GLY A 133 12.49 0.34 7.04
CA GLY A 133 11.49 -0.20 7.94
C GLY A 133 10.09 -0.25 7.33
N GLN A 134 9.69 0.75 6.55
CA GLN A 134 8.42 0.74 5.82
C GLN A 134 8.38 -0.38 4.76
N ALA A 135 9.44 -0.52 3.97
CA ALA A 135 9.52 -1.57 2.95
C ALA A 135 9.44 -2.98 3.58
N LEU A 136 10.19 -3.21 4.66
CA LEU A 136 10.16 -4.48 5.39
C LEU A 136 8.79 -4.75 6.03
N ASN A 137 8.14 -3.72 6.57
CA ASN A 137 6.81 -3.86 7.15
C ASN A 137 5.75 -4.23 6.10
N LEU A 138 5.82 -3.67 4.87
CA LEU A 138 4.92 -4.05 3.78
C LEU A 138 5.12 -5.51 3.32
N VAL A 139 6.35 -6.03 3.41
CA VAL A 139 6.63 -7.42 2.99
C VAL A 139 6.29 -8.44 4.08
N ASN A 140 6.64 -8.14 5.34
CA ASN A 140 6.56 -9.11 6.44
C ASN A 140 5.87 -8.54 7.71
N GLY A 141 5.27 -7.36 7.63
CA GLY A 141 4.67 -6.71 8.80
C GLY A 141 3.41 -7.41 9.30
N PRO A 142 3.18 -7.39 10.63
CA PRO A 142 2.00 -8.02 11.24
C PRO A 142 0.68 -7.47 10.72
N THR A 143 0.59 -6.20 10.38
CA THR A 143 -0.63 -5.60 9.82
C THR A 143 -1.00 -6.26 8.49
N PHE A 144 -0.01 -6.42 7.59
CA PHE A 144 -0.25 -7.04 6.28
C PHE A 144 -0.52 -8.54 6.42
N ALA A 145 0.31 -9.24 7.19
CA ALA A 145 0.13 -10.66 7.47
C ALA A 145 -1.22 -10.94 8.15
N GLY A 146 -1.64 -10.10 9.09
CA GLY A 146 -2.92 -10.22 9.78
C GLY A 146 -4.11 -10.05 8.83
N ALA A 147 -4.04 -9.11 7.88
CA ALA A 147 -5.10 -8.91 6.90
C ALA A 147 -5.25 -10.11 5.93
N ILE A 148 -4.11 -10.71 5.51
CA ILE A 148 -4.11 -11.86 4.60
C ILE A 148 -4.52 -13.15 5.33
N ASN A 149 -4.13 -13.32 6.59
CA ASN A 149 -4.44 -14.51 7.39
C ASN A 149 -5.76 -14.43 8.18
N ASP A 150 -6.52 -13.36 8.03
CA ASP A 150 -7.84 -13.27 8.66
C ASP A 150 -8.74 -14.39 8.11
N PRO A 151 -9.32 -15.26 8.96
CA PRO A 151 -10.14 -16.38 8.50
C PRO A 151 -11.40 -15.97 7.73
N ASP A 152 -11.85 -14.73 7.93
CA ASP A 152 -13.04 -14.18 7.29
C ASP A 152 -12.69 -13.28 6.09
N ASN A 153 -11.45 -13.33 5.59
CA ASN A 153 -11.04 -12.47 4.49
C ASN A 153 -11.58 -12.95 3.13
N ARG A 154 -11.71 -12.00 2.20
CA ARG A 154 -12.20 -12.28 0.84
C ARG A 154 -11.28 -13.18 0.04
N ILE A 155 -9.97 -13.14 0.30
CA ILE A 155 -8.99 -13.97 -0.41
C ILE A 155 -9.27 -15.44 -0.16
N LEU A 156 -9.49 -15.81 1.11
CA LEU A 156 -9.82 -17.18 1.52
C LEU A 156 -11.20 -17.58 0.99
N GLU A 157 -12.18 -16.70 1.03
CA GLU A 157 -13.50 -16.94 0.43
C GLU A 157 -13.38 -17.25 -1.06
N LEU A 158 -12.67 -16.41 -1.83
CA LEU A 158 -12.43 -16.62 -3.26
C LEU A 158 -11.68 -17.93 -3.54
N ALA A 159 -10.62 -18.22 -2.77
CA ALA A 159 -9.86 -19.45 -2.92
C ALA A 159 -10.69 -20.73 -2.68
N ASN A 160 -11.72 -20.65 -1.82
CA ASN A 160 -12.61 -21.76 -1.53
C ASN A 160 -13.78 -21.90 -2.53
N THR A 161 -14.21 -20.80 -3.13
CA THR A 161 -15.42 -20.75 -3.98
C THR A 161 -15.12 -20.78 -5.46
N GLU A 162 -14.06 -20.09 -5.91
CA GLU A 162 -13.68 -20.04 -7.32
C GLU A 162 -12.74 -21.23 -7.66
N LYS A 163 -13.13 -22.00 -8.66
CA LYS A 163 -12.37 -23.15 -9.12
C LYS A 163 -11.53 -22.88 -10.36
N ASP A 164 -11.78 -21.77 -11.02
CA ASP A 164 -11.03 -21.32 -12.19
C ASP A 164 -9.92 -20.36 -11.72
N ASP A 165 -8.68 -20.84 -11.78
CA ASP A 165 -7.49 -20.07 -11.37
C ASP A 165 -7.37 -18.74 -12.09
N ARG A 166 -7.79 -18.66 -13.35
CA ARG A 166 -7.75 -17.40 -14.11
C ARG A 166 -8.73 -16.38 -13.59
N LYS A 167 -9.93 -16.80 -13.24
CA LYS A 167 -10.93 -15.94 -12.60
C LYS A 167 -10.51 -15.53 -11.20
N LEU A 168 -9.91 -16.44 -10.45
CA LEU A 168 -9.36 -16.14 -9.13
C LEU A 168 -8.30 -15.04 -9.23
N ILE A 169 -7.36 -15.14 -10.17
CA ILE A 169 -6.35 -14.11 -10.45
C ILE A 169 -7.01 -12.79 -10.85
N GLU A 170 -8.02 -12.83 -11.72
CA GLU A 170 -8.74 -11.62 -12.16
C GLU A 170 -9.41 -10.90 -10.98
N GLU A 171 -10.13 -11.61 -10.13
CA GLU A 171 -10.77 -11.05 -8.94
C GLU A 171 -9.76 -10.48 -7.94
N MET A 172 -8.61 -11.14 -7.76
CA MET A 172 -7.53 -10.60 -6.94
C MET A 172 -6.96 -9.31 -7.53
N PHE A 173 -6.70 -9.27 -8.85
CA PHE A 173 -6.21 -8.06 -9.51
C PHE A 173 -7.20 -6.90 -9.40
N LEU A 174 -8.49 -7.17 -9.58
CA LEU A 174 -9.54 -6.16 -9.39
C LEU A 174 -9.58 -5.65 -7.95
N SER A 175 -9.43 -6.53 -6.96
CA SER A 175 -9.47 -6.15 -5.54
C SER A 175 -8.27 -5.33 -5.10
N PHE A 176 -7.05 -5.68 -5.54
CA PHE A 176 -5.82 -5.05 -5.09
C PHE A 176 -5.32 -3.93 -6.02
N LEU A 177 -5.48 -4.10 -7.32
CA LEU A 177 -4.92 -3.19 -8.32
C LEU A 177 -5.97 -2.39 -9.09
N CYS A 178 -7.27 -2.65 -8.84
CA CYS A 178 -8.40 -2.00 -9.51
C CYS A 178 -8.34 -2.09 -11.05
N ARG A 179 -7.70 -3.12 -11.59
CA ARG A 179 -7.62 -3.41 -13.03
C ARG A 179 -7.58 -4.92 -13.29
N PRO A 180 -8.01 -5.40 -14.45
CA PRO A 180 -7.79 -6.79 -14.82
C PRO A 180 -6.30 -7.08 -15.04
N PRO A 181 -5.86 -8.34 -14.89
CA PRO A 181 -4.51 -8.76 -15.22
C PRO A 181 -4.29 -8.77 -16.73
N THR A 182 -3.07 -8.51 -17.16
CA THR A 182 -2.65 -8.80 -18.52
C THR A 182 -2.47 -10.31 -18.72
N LYS A 183 -2.47 -10.75 -19.98
CA LYS A 183 -2.22 -12.17 -20.29
C LYS A 183 -0.88 -12.66 -19.72
N ALA A 184 0.17 -11.84 -19.78
CA ALA A 184 1.48 -12.18 -19.26
C ALA A 184 1.47 -12.35 -17.73
N GLU A 185 0.74 -11.49 -17.01
CA GLU A 185 0.58 -11.61 -15.56
C GLU A 185 -0.21 -12.86 -15.18
N THR A 186 -1.30 -13.15 -15.89
CA THR A 186 -2.09 -14.37 -15.66
C THR A 186 -1.26 -15.63 -15.91
N ASP A 187 -0.52 -15.68 -17.02
CA ASP A 187 0.30 -16.83 -17.39
C ASP A 187 1.49 -17.02 -16.41
N ALA A 188 1.99 -15.94 -15.79
CA ALA A 188 3.04 -16.01 -14.78
C ALA A 188 2.53 -16.49 -13.41
N LEU A 189 1.30 -16.12 -13.02
CA LEU A 189 0.74 -16.39 -11.70
C LEU A 189 -0.02 -17.73 -11.64
N ALA A 190 -0.66 -18.16 -12.71
CA ALA A 190 -1.43 -19.41 -12.73
C ALA A 190 -0.64 -20.65 -12.21
N PRO A 191 0.65 -20.82 -12.53
CA PRO A 191 1.43 -21.93 -11.98
C PRO A 191 1.63 -21.83 -10.46
N SER A 192 1.55 -20.65 -9.86
CA SER A 192 1.74 -20.45 -8.42
C SER A 192 0.52 -20.88 -7.60
N LEU A 193 -0.63 -21.06 -8.25
CA LEU A 193 -1.86 -21.56 -7.63
C LEU A 193 -1.97 -23.08 -7.64
N ASP A 194 -0.99 -23.79 -8.23
CA ASP A 194 -0.95 -25.26 -8.14
C ASP A 194 -0.87 -25.68 -6.67
N PRO A 195 -1.86 -26.44 -6.14
CA PRO A 195 -1.87 -26.89 -4.76
C PRO A 195 -0.63 -27.71 -4.38
N LYS A 196 0.11 -28.23 -5.35
CA LYS A 196 1.40 -28.92 -5.13
C LYS A 196 2.53 -27.97 -4.79
N ILE A 197 2.41 -26.68 -5.13
CA ILE A 197 3.36 -25.61 -4.77
C ILE A 197 2.97 -24.95 -3.43
N GLY A 198 1.96 -25.52 -2.77
CA GLY A 198 1.38 -24.99 -1.54
C GLY A 198 2.43 -24.52 -0.54
N LEU A 199 2.15 -23.33 0.05
CA LEU A 199 2.97 -22.61 1.02
C LEU A 199 3.32 -23.37 2.30
N ASN A 200 2.97 -24.62 2.40
CA ASN A 200 3.33 -25.48 3.52
C ASN A 200 4.56 -26.31 3.13
N ALA A 201 5.75 -25.74 3.38
CA ALA A 201 7.03 -26.42 3.12
C ALA A 201 7.10 -27.81 3.78
N ASP A 202 6.33 -28.05 4.84
CA ASP A 202 6.26 -29.33 5.54
C ASP A 202 5.36 -30.36 4.84
N ALA A 203 4.47 -29.92 3.95
CA ALA A 203 3.60 -30.77 3.16
C ALA A 203 4.21 -31.20 1.80
N LEU A 204 5.35 -30.61 1.41
CA LEU A 204 6.02 -30.95 0.16
C LEU A 204 6.70 -32.32 0.25
N SER A 205 6.50 -33.15 -0.77
CA SER A 205 7.26 -34.39 -0.88
C SER A 205 8.76 -34.10 -1.03
N PRO A 206 9.67 -35.01 -0.67
CA PRO A 206 11.11 -34.81 -0.86
C PRO A 206 11.50 -34.53 -2.31
N GLY A 207 10.74 -35.03 -3.29
CA GLY A 207 10.95 -34.76 -4.70
C GLY A 207 10.57 -33.31 -5.08
N ASP A 208 9.47 -32.81 -4.57
CA ASP A 208 9.00 -31.45 -4.83
C ASP A 208 9.93 -30.40 -4.18
N ARG A 209 10.46 -30.71 -3.00
CA ARG A 209 11.50 -29.86 -2.36
C ARG A 209 12.76 -29.78 -3.21
N ALA A 210 13.25 -30.91 -3.72
CA ALA A 210 14.44 -30.92 -4.58
C ALA A 210 14.24 -30.15 -5.89
N GLU A 211 13.02 -30.16 -6.44
CA GLU A 211 12.69 -29.37 -7.63
C GLU A 211 12.59 -27.87 -7.32
N LEU A 212 11.99 -27.48 -6.18
CA LEU A 212 11.98 -26.09 -5.72
C LEU A 212 13.39 -25.55 -5.45
N ASP A 213 14.25 -26.34 -4.81
CA ASP A 213 15.65 -25.96 -4.56
C ASP A 213 16.41 -25.74 -5.88
N LYS A 214 16.20 -26.59 -6.88
CA LYS A 214 16.80 -26.40 -8.21
C LYS A 214 16.31 -25.11 -8.87
N ARG A 215 15.02 -24.83 -8.79
CA ARG A 215 14.42 -23.60 -9.34
C ARG A 215 14.92 -22.38 -8.60
N PHE A 216 15.06 -22.43 -7.28
CA PHE A 216 15.60 -21.36 -6.45
C PHE A 216 17.07 -21.08 -6.81
N VAL A 217 17.89 -22.12 -6.94
CA VAL A 217 19.30 -21.97 -7.36
C VAL A 217 19.40 -21.41 -8.79
N ALA A 218 18.53 -21.84 -9.70
CA ALA A 218 18.48 -21.28 -11.05
C ALA A 218 18.08 -19.80 -11.05
N TRP A 219 17.11 -19.42 -10.22
CA TRP A 219 16.67 -18.05 -10.03
C TRP A 219 17.81 -17.19 -9.44
N GLN A 220 18.52 -17.65 -8.40
CA GLN A 220 19.67 -16.96 -7.83
C GLN A 220 20.76 -16.71 -8.87
N LYS A 221 21.06 -17.69 -9.72
CA LYS A 221 22.02 -17.55 -10.82
C LYS A 221 21.57 -16.52 -11.87
N ALA A 222 20.27 -16.44 -12.15
CA ALA A 222 19.70 -15.49 -13.12
C ALA A 222 19.73 -14.04 -12.61
N GLN A 223 19.70 -13.83 -11.29
CA GLN A 223 19.76 -12.49 -10.67
C GLN A 223 21.18 -11.90 -10.63
N GLY A 224 22.23 -12.65 -11.05
CA GLY A 224 23.61 -12.19 -10.97
C GLY A 224 24.06 -12.01 -9.51
N THR A 225 25.12 -12.68 -9.12
CA THR A 225 25.62 -12.77 -7.76
C THR A 225 25.87 -11.42 -7.10
N SER A 226 24.92 -10.92 -6.34
CA SER A 226 25.24 -10.24 -5.10
C SER A 226 25.20 -11.31 -4.01
N SER A 227 26.34 -11.85 -3.66
CA SER A 227 26.46 -12.75 -2.51
C SER A 227 26.20 -11.95 -1.25
N TRP A 228 24.98 -12.02 -0.74
CA TRP A 228 24.74 -11.75 0.65
C TRP A 228 25.21 -13.01 1.38
N ASP A 229 26.50 -13.05 1.73
CA ASP A 229 27.02 -13.96 2.72
C ASP A 229 26.35 -13.59 4.05
N VAL A 230 25.23 -14.23 4.33
CA VAL A 230 24.66 -14.22 5.68
C VAL A 230 25.57 -15.11 6.51
N PRO A 231 26.30 -14.56 7.50
CA PRO A 231 27.12 -15.39 8.37
C PRO A 231 26.22 -16.44 9.03
N GLU A 232 26.59 -17.72 8.94
CA GLU A 232 25.94 -18.78 9.70
C GLU A 232 25.99 -18.44 11.18
N VAL A 233 24.84 -18.06 11.74
CA VAL A 233 24.72 -17.91 13.18
C VAL A 233 24.72 -19.31 13.79
N LYS A 234 25.89 -19.78 14.16
CA LYS A 234 26.03 -21.00 14.96
C LYS A 234 25.37 -20.73 16.31
N ALA A 235 24.19 -21.28 16.53
CA ALA A 235 23.57 -21.31 17.83
C ALA A 235 24.41 -22.18 18.76
N THR A 236 25.26 -21.55 19.58
CA THR A 236 25.91 -22.21 20.70
C THR A 236 24.87 -22.46 21.77
N ARG A 237 24.40 -23.71 21.90
CA ARG A 237 23.71 -24.17 23.09
C ARG A 237 24.69 -24.03 24.27
N SER A 238 24.44 -23.10 25.17
CA SER A 238 25.06 -23.12 26.47
C SER A 238 24.44 -24.25 27.29
N SER A 239 25.17 -25.32 27.50
CA SER A 239 24.88 -26.32 28.51
C SER A 239 25.08 -25.68 29.85
N GLY A 240 24.01 -25.22 30.50
CA GLY A 240 24.01 -24.83 31.89
C GLY A 240 24.16 -26.10 32.77
N GLY A 241 25.20 -26.12 33.57
CA GLY A 241 25.30 -26.94 34.77
C GLY A 241 24.57 -26.29 35.94
#